data_4cd18e76b1736e02e13f5fef008608b4
#
_entry.id   4cd18e76b1736e02e13f5fef008608b4
#
_cell.length_a   1.000
_cell.length_b   1.000
_cell.length_c   1.000
_cell.angle_alpha   90.00
_cell.angle_beta   90.00
_cell.angle_gamma   90.00
#
_symmetry.space_group_name_H-M   'P 1'
#
loop_
_entity.id
_entity.type
_entity.pdbx_description
1 polymer ?
#
loop_
_entity_poly.entity_id
_entity_poly.type
_entity_poly.pdbx_seq_one_letter_code
_entity_poly.pdbx_strand_id
1 'polypeptide(L)'
;MHIGLIATVVLFVIAGVATPVASAAEPAQATAPAKPAEVPAWLEAKIGGLTREQREFLLSEDADGFAGSHKKLLQRLETKTPEEIAAYVDGMMSVAKAQKFNPATDMAAIPLNTEASEFNLWKLRRPESFSPRREPGPISLNYYASGRAAIRTFANAPVAIYPEDLVAGKVDVAIVGAPLDMGSYYRGQRFGPMAMRNEYGAGGIDMNTMVNPSKELNIVDYGDIAIDNMSTERTVHHVRERVAEIARTGALPFIVGGDHSLEYPNIAG
;
A
#
# COMPACT_ATOMS: atom_id res chain seq x y z
N MET A 1 -29.03 3.35 -61.80
CA MET A 1 -29.52 3.88 -60.49
C MET A 1 -28.35 3.99 -59.53
N HIS A 2 -27.73 5.18 -59.46
CA HIS A 2 -26.58 5.44 -58.58
C HIS A 2 -27.09 6.10 -57.31
N ILE A 3 -26.88 5.47 -56.20
CA ILE A 3 -27.13 6.05 -54.90
C ILE A 3 -25.78 6.55 -54.37
N GLY A 4 -25.65 7.89 -54.37
CA GLY A 4 -24.47 8.55 -53.83
C GLY A 4 -24.55 8.60 -52.30
N LEU A 5 -23.47 8.17 -51.67
CA LEU A 5 -23.25 8.28 -50.23
C LEU A 5 -22.66 9.65 -49.91
N ILE A 6 -23.44 10.51 -49.25
CA ILE A 6 -22.96 11.82 -48.78
C ILE A 6 -22.31 11.59 -47.39
N ALA A 7 -21.00 11.72 -47.33
CA ALA A 7 -20.26 11.73 -46.08
C ALA A 7 -20.26 13.17 -45.52
N THR A 8 -20.96 13.40 -44.45
CA THR A 8 -20.93 14.68 -43.72
C THR A 8 -19.72 14.70 -42.81
N VAL A 9 -18.72 15.49 -43.13
CA VAL A 9 -17.58 15.78 -42.28
C VAL A 9 -17.98 16.90 -41.31
N VAL A 10 -18.10 16.60 -40.05
CA VAL A 10 -18.28 17.59 -38.99
C VAL A 10 -16.92 18.09 -38.52
N LEU A 11 -16.60 19.31 -38.91
CA LEU A 11 -15.38 19.99 -38.47
C LEU A 11 -15.63 20.65 -37.11
N PHE A 12 -15.04 20.11 -36.03
CA PHE A 12 -15.02 20.78 -34.75
C PHE A 12 -13.90 21.82 -34.73
N VAL A 13 -14.29 23.10 -34.78
CA VAL A 13 -13.39 24.21 -34.51
C VAL A 13 -13.31 24.36 -32.99
N ILE A 14 -12.18 23.94 -32.40
CA ILE A 14 -11.88 24.25 -31.01
C ILE A 14 -11.30 25.66 -30.95
N ALA A 15 -12.12 26.61 -30.56
CA ALA A 15 -11.65 27.95 -30.21
C ALA A 15 -10.83 27.83 -28.89
N GLY A 16 -9.52 27.96 -29.00
CA GLY A 16 -8.63 28.02 -27.85
C GLY A 16 -8.86 29.29 -27.05
N VAL A 17 -9.51 29.19 -25.91
CA VAL A 17 -9.48 30.23 -24.89
C VAL A 17 -8.19 30.05 -24.11
N ALA A 18 -7.21 30.90 -24.41
CA ALA A 18 -6.00 31.02 -23.60
C ALA A 18 -6.39 31.65 -22.28
N THR A 19 -6.47 30.84 -21.24
CA THR A 19 -6.49 31.33 -19.86
C THR A 19 -5.06 31.65 -19.44
N PRO A 20 -4.81 32.83 -18.83
CA PRO A 20 -3.48 33.15 -18.34
C PRO A 20 -3.13 32.20 -17.18
N VAL A 21 -2.06 31.46 -17.33
CA VAL A 21 -1.42 30.76 -16.21
C VAL A 21 -0.75 31.83 -15.36
N ALA A 22 -1.45 32.27 -14.36
CA ALA A 22 -0.88 33.05 -13.28
C ALA A 22 -1.34 32.39 -11.98
N SER A 23 -0.44 31.71 -11.34
CA SER A 23 -0.26 31.85 -9.90
C SER A 23 1.02 31.11 -9.53
N ALA A 24 2.03 31.88 -9.16
CA ALA A 24 3.10 31.34 -8.35
C ALA A 24 2.47 30.66 -7.14
N ALA A 25 2.75 29.37 -6.97
CA ALA A 25 2.39 28.69 -5.74
C ALA A 25 3.05 29.44 -4.59
N GLU A 26 2.25 29.93 -3.66
CA GLU A 26 2.76 30.39 -2.38
C GLU A 26 3.63 29.27 -1.79
N PRO A 27 4.79 29.62 -1.20
CA PRO A 27 5.60 28.62 -0.54
C PRO A 27 4.74 28.00 0.57
N ALA A 28 4.63 26.68 0.53
CA ALA A 28 3.94 25.93 1.57
C ALA A 28 4.44 26.44 2.92
N GLN A 29 3.52 26.94 3.73
CA GLN A 29 3.84 27.38 5.08
C GLN A 29 4.50 26.19 5.78
N ALA A 30 5.74 26.39 6.23
CA ALA A 30 6.43 25.42 7.05
C ALA A 30 5.53 25.11 8.25
N THR A 31 5.00 23.92 8.27
CA THR A 31 4.26 23.39 9.43
C THR A 31 5.20 23.49 10.62
N ALA A 32 4.72 24.11 11.71
CA ALA A 32 5.48 24.21 12.96
C ALA A 32 6.02 22.81 13.32
N PRO A 33 7.25 22.72 13.87
CA PRO A 33 7.82 21.44 14.21
C PRO A 33 6.88 20.71 15.15
N ALA A 34 6.48 19.49 14.74
CA ALA A 34 5.63 18.64 15.57
C ALA A 34 6.35 18.44 16.91
N LYS A 35 5.58 18.56 18.00
CA LYS A 35 6.08 18.30 19.34
C LYS A 35 6.76 16.93 19.36
N PRO A 36 7.98 16.79 19.90
CA PRO A 36 8.65 15.50 19.94
C PRO A 36 7.71 14.46 20.56
N ALA A 37 7.47 13.38 19.84
CA ALA A 37 6.64 12.30 20.36
C ALA A 37 7.30 11.77 21.64
N GLU A 38 6.52 11.63 22.69
CA GLU A 38 7.01 11.15 23.98
C GLU A 38 7.45 9.68 23.81
N VAL A 39 8.74 9.42 23.98
CA VAL A 39 9.31 8.09 23.81
C VAL A 39 8.89 7.22 25.00
N PRO A 40 8.18 6.12 24.79
CA PRO A 40 7.77 5.26 25.90
C PRO A 40 8.99 4.68 26.65
N ALA A 41 8.91 4.58 27.96
CA ALA A 41 10.01 4.08 28.81
C ALA A 41 10.52 2.69 28.39
N TRP A 42 9.64 1.82 27.91
CA TRP A 42 10.01 0.48 27.43
C TRP A 42 10.88 0.57 26.16
N LEU A 43 10.62 1.56 25.27
CA LEU A 43 11.42 1.76 24.07
C LEU A 43 12.78 2.37 24.40
N GLU A 44 12.82 3.35 25.30
CA GLU A 44 14.09 3.91 25.80
C GLU A 44 15.04 2.82 26.31
N ALA A 45 14.52 1.84 27.04
CA ALA A 45 15.32 0.73 27.55
C ALA A 45 15.90 -0.16 26.44
N LYS A 46 15.25 -0.22 25.27
CA LYS A 46 15.67 -1.07 24.13
C LYS A 46 16.58 -0.36 23.14
N ILE A 47 16.52 0.97 23.03
CA ILE A 47 17.24 1.74 22.03
C ILE A 47 18.56 2.36 22.52
N GLY A 48 18.96 2.03 23.75
CA GLY A 48 20.21 2.54 24.31
C GLY A 48 21.49 2.14 23.56
N GLY A 49 21.43 1.04 22.79
CA GLY A 49 22.54 0.58 21.93
C GLY A 49 22.57 1.18 20.52
N LEU A 50 21.56 1.95 20.14
CA LEU A 50 21.52 2.60 18.82
C LEU A 50 22.54 3.73 18.74
N THR A 51 23.12 3.92 17.56
CA THR A 51 23.92 5.11 17.27
C THR A 51 23.03 6.36 17.34
N ARG A 52 23.65 7.51 17.47
CA ARG A 52 22.93 8.79 17.47
C ARG A 52 22.09 8.96 16.20
N GLU A 53 22.65 8.65 15.03
CA GLU A 53 21.97 8.75 13.74
C GLU A 53 20.78 7.81 13.65
N GLN A 54 20.92 6.54 14.05
CA GLN A 54 19.84 5.57 14.12
C GLN A 54 18.71 6.03 15.04
N ARG A 55 19.05 6.60 16.19
CA ARG A 55 18.08 7.09 17.16
C ARG A 55 17.33 8.32 16.62
N GLU A 56 18.04 9.30 16.04
CA GLU A 56 17.45 10.48 15.42
C GLU A 56 16.49 10.08 14.30
N PHE A 57 16.89 9.12 13.45
CA PHE A 57 16.03 8.60 12.40
C PHE A 57 14.79 7.88 12.96
N LEU A 58 14.96 7.00 13.94
CA LEU A 58 13.84 6.25 14.52
C LEU A 58 12.76 7.15 15.12
N LEU A 59 13.14 8.31 15.64
CA LEU A 59 12.24 9.28 16.26
C LEU A 59 11.75 10.36 15.28
N SER A 60 12.06 10.22 13.99
CA SER A 60 11.63 11.14 12.95
C SER A 60 10.30 10.74 12.31
N GLU A 61 9.65 11.68 11.63
CA GLU A 61 8.46 11.42 10.82
C GLU A 61 8.75 10.44 9.67
N ASP A 62 10.00 10.39 9.19
CA ASP A 62 10.39 9.45 8.15
C ASP A 62 10.22 8.01 8.62
N ALA A 63 10.64 7.68 9.85
CA ALA A 63 10.45 6.35 10.43
C ALA A 63 8.96 6.01 10.63
N ASP A 64 8.16 6.98 11.07
CA ASP A 64 6.71 6.82 11.19
C ASP A 64 6.08 6.50 9.84
N GLY A 65 6.56 7.15 8.78
CA GLY A 65 6.17 6.89 7.41
C GLY A 65 6.29 5.41 7.01
N PHE A 66 7.37 4.74 7.39
CA PHE A 66 7.59 3.30 7.11
C PHE A 66 6.58 2.38 7.77
N ALA A 67 6.03 2.76 8.91
CA ALA A 67 5.01 2.00 9.61
C ALA A 67 3.58 2.44 9.28
N GLY A 68 3.43 3.61 8.67
CA GLY A 68 2.15 4.27 8.39
C GLY A 68 1.68 5.22 9.50
N SER A 69 2.18 5.09 10.72
CA SER A 69 1.99 6.03 11.82
C SER A 69 2.92 5.70 12.98
N HIS A 70 3.15 6.67 13.89
CA HIS A 70 3.92 6.49 15.12
C HIS A 70 3.40 5.33 15.97
N LYS A 71 2.08 5.26 16.17
CA LYS A 71 1.41 4.18 16.90
C LYS A 71 1.77 2.80 16.34
N LYS A 72 1.71 2.63 15.02
CA LYS A 72 2.05 1.37 14.36
C LYS A 72 3.54 1.06 14.42
N LEU A 73 4.40 2.07 14.35
CA LEU A 73 5.83 1.90 14.56
C LEU A 73 6.10 1.33 15.95
N LEU A 74 5.55 1.95 17.00
CA LEU A 74 5.69 1.47 18.37
C LEU A 74 5.18 0.03 18.55
N GLN A 75 4.02 -0.30 18.00
CA GLN A 75 3.49 -1.67 18.03
C GLN A 75 4.44 -2.70 17.41
N ARG A 76 5.10 -2.34 16.29
CA ARG A 76 6.08 -3.23 15.64
C ARG A 76 7.35 -3.41 16.46
N LEU A 77 7.77 -2.37 17.18
CA LEU A 77 8.98 -2.43 17.99
C LEU A 77 8.78 -3.13 19.34
N GLU A 78 7.55 -3.15 19.83
CA GLU A 78 7.22 -3.68 21.18
C GLU A 78 7.71 -5.12 21.39
N THR A 79 7.55 -5.97 20.38
CA THR A 79 7.92 -7.39 20.43
C THR A 79 9.36 -7.68 20.04
N LYS A 80 10.11 -6.70 19.56
CA LYS A 80 11.48 -6.88 19.06
C LYS A 80 12.54 -6.76 20.15
N THR A 81 13.63 -7.49 19.97
CA THR A 81 14.83 -7.33 20.80
C THR A 81 15.59 -6.06 20.42
N PRO A 82 16.52 -5.56 21.25
CA PRO A 82 17.36 -4.40 20.88
C PRO A 82 18.11 -4.60 19.57
N GLU A 83 18.62 -5.80 19.30
CA GLU A 83 19.37 -6.15 18.08
C GLU A 83 18.45 -6.14 16.85
N GLU A 84 17.23 -6.67 16.99
CA GLU A 84 16.22 -6.64 15.94
C GLU A 84 15.73 -5.21 15.64
N ILE A 85 15.66 -4.36 16.67
CA ILE A 85 15.34 -2.94 16.50
C ILE A 85 16.46 -2.25 15.71
N ALA A 86 17.73 -2.48 16.08
CA ALA A 86 18.85 -1.90 15.35
C ALA A 86 18.84 -2.31 13.87
N ALA A 87 18.69 -3.61 13.60
CA ALA A 87 18.61 -4.12 12.23
C ALA A 87 17.40 -3.55 11.45
N TYR A 88 16.26 -3.37 12.12
CA TYR A 88 15.07 -2.78 11.51
C TYR A 88 15.28 -1.30 11.17
N VAL A 89 15.92 -0.54 12.05
CA VAL A 89 16.27 0.87 11.82
C VAL A 89 17.26 1.00 10.67
N ASP A 90 18.30 0.17 10.62
CA ASP A 90 19.26 0.14 9.51
C ASP A 90 18.58 -0.16 8.17
N GLY A 91 17.65 -1.10 8.17
CA GLY A 91 16.84 -1.40 6.98
C GLY A 91 16.04 -0.20 6.50
N MET A 92 15.35 0.49 7.40
CA MET A 92 14.58 1.70 7.07
C MET A 92 15.50 2.83 6.57
N MET A 93 16.62 3.08 7.25
CA MET A 93 17.60 4.10 6.85
C MET A 93 18.21 3.81 5.47
N SER A 94 18.51 2.55 5.19
CA SER A 94 19.01 2.13 3.88
C SER A 94 18.01 2.42 2.77
N VAL A 95 16.72 2.13 2.99
CA VAL A 95 15.65 2.44 2.03
C VAL A 95 15.45 3.95 1.89
N ALA A 96 15.41 4.69 2.99
CA ALA A 96 15.27 6.14 2.98
C ALA A 96 16.41 6.82 2.21
N LYS A 97 17.65 6.36 2.43
CA LYS A 97 18.82 6.83 1.69
C LYS A 97 18.71 6.51 0.19
N ALA A 98 18.26 5.31 -0.15
CA ALA A 98 18.10 4.90 -1.54
C ALA A 98 16.99 5.66 -2.27
N GLN A 99 16.01 6.19 -1.56
CA GLN A 99 14.91 6.99 -2.12
C GLN A 99 15.21 8.50 -2.16
N LYS A 100 16.26 8.94 -1.48
CA LYS A 100 16.61 10.35 -1.43
C LYS A 100 17.13 10.81 -2.78
N PHE A 101 16.52 11.90 -3.30
CA PHE A 101 16.96 12.53 -4.53
C PHE A 101 18.44 12.99 -4.41
N ASN A 102 19.24 12.56 -5.37
CA ASN A 102 20.63 12.97 -5.49
C ASN A 102 20.84 13.74 -6.80
N PRO A 103 21.00 15.08 -6.75
CA PRO A 103 21.14 15.88 -7.97
C PRO A 103 22.30 15.43 -8.87
N ALA A 104 23.34 14.85 -8.30
CA ALA A 104 24.51 14.42 -9.06
C ALA A 104 24.25 13.18 -9.91
N THR A 105 23.34 12.32 -9.48
CA THR A 105 23.00 11.07 -10.17
C THR A 105 21.66 11.12 -10.85
N ASP A 106 20.67 11.79 -10.24
CA ASP A 106 19.28 11.70 -10.69
C ASP A 106 18.93 12.75 -11.74
N MET A 107 19.71 13.83 -11.84
CA MET A 107 19.53 14.88 -12.85
C MET A 107 20.43 14.75 -14.08
N ALA A 108 21.39 13.87 -14.05
CA ALA A 108 22.28 13.75 -15.17
C ALA A 108 21.58 13.13 -16.38
N ALA A 109 21.61 13.79 -17.52
CA ALA A 109 21.28 13.20 -18.83
C ALA A 109 22.37 12.19 -19.19
N ILE A 110 22.23 11.00 -18.76
CA ILE A 110 23.29 10.08 -18.58
C ILE A 110 23.20 8.97 -19.59
N PRO A 111 24.33 8.55 -20.15
CA PRO A 111 24.41 7.19 -20.64
C PRO A 111 24.04 6.27 -19.47
N LEU A 112 23.04 5.44 -19.67
CA LEU A 112 22.45 4.56 -18.69
C LEU A 112 23.57 3.70 -18.07
N ASN A 113 24.02 4.05 -16.86
CA ASN A 113 25.01 3.25 -16.16
C ASN A 113 24.31 2.10 -15.42
N THR A 114 24.20 0.96 -16.07
CA THR A 114 23.57 -0.24 -15.50
C THR A 114 24.34 -0.84 -14.32
N GLU A 115 25.60 -0.45 -14.15
CA GLU A 115 26.46 -0.90 -13.04
C GLU A 115 26.33 -0.01 -11.80
N ALA A 116 25.67 1.14 -11.92
CA ALA A 116 25.44 1.99 -10.75
C ALA A 116 24.53 1.29 -9.74
N SER A 117 24.87 1.39 -8.46
CA SER A 117 24.08 0.82 -7.37
C SER A 117 22.63 1.35 -7.37
N GLU A 118 22.46 2.58 -7.83
CA GLU A 118 21.19 3.32 -7.90
C GLU A 118 20.39 3.04 -9.18
N PHE A 119 20.94 2.33 -10.15
CA PHE A 119 20.31 2.08 -11.45
C PHE A 119 18.89 1.52 -11.34
N ASN A 120 18.61 0.74 -10.32
CA ASN A 120 17.32 0.14 -10.05
C ASN A 120 16.65 0.71 -8.80
N LEU A 121 16.96 1.92 -8.41
CA LEU A 121 16.45 2.55 -7.19
C LEU A 121 14.92 2.55 -7.10
N TRP A 122 14.26 2.73 -8.23
CA TRP A 122 12.80 2.71 -8.38
C TRP A 122 12.20 1.31 -8.51
N LYS A 123 13.04 0.27 -8.60
CA LYS A 123 12.55 -1.12 -8.54
C LYS A 123 12.30 -1.53 -7.10
N LEU A 124 11.32 -2.41 -6.94
CA LEU A 124 11.03 -3.02 -5.67
C LEU A 124 12.29 -3.70 -5.12
N ARG A 125 12.85 -3.17 -4.03
CA ARG A 125 14.00 -3.75 -3.34
C ARG A 125 13.56 -4.33 -2.02
N ARG A 126 14.07 -5.49 -1.72
CA ARG A 126 13.90 -6.09 -0.40
C ARG A 126 15.04 -5.61 0.49
N PRO A 127 14.77 -4.97 1.63
CA PRO A 127 15.81 -4.64 2.60
C PRO A 127 16.57 -5.89 3.04
N GLU A 128 17.85 -5.74 3.33
CA GLU A 128 18.68 -6.84 3.84
C GLU A 128 18.13 -7.45 5.12
N SER A 129 17.50 -6.64 5.98
CA SER A 129 16.82 -7.10 7.19
C SER A 129 15.70 -8.12 6.93
N PHE A 130 15.19 -8.20 5.70
CA PHE A 130 14.21 -9.21 5.28
C PHE A 130 14.83 -10.37 4.49
N SER A 131 16.15 -10.36 4.29
CA SER A 131 16.88 -11.41 3.56
C SER A 131 17.68 -12.27 4.55
N PRO A 132 17.84 -13.57 4.31
CA PRO A 132 17.25 -14.40 3.25
C PRO A 132 15.86 -14.94 3.59
N ARG A 133 15.41 -14.87 4.85
CA ARG A 133 14.14 -15.39 5.31
C ARG A 133 13.28 -14.25 5.84
N ARG A 134 12.08 -14.12 5.28
CA ARG A 134 11.12 -13.11 5.72
C ARG A 134 10.47 -13.55 7.03
N GLU A 135 10.57 -12.72 8.04
CA GLU A 135 9.75 -12.86 9.24
C GLU A 135 8.26 -12.66 8.90
N PRO A 136 7.35 -13.36 9.57
CA PRO A 136 5.93 -13.14 9.41
C PRO A 136 5.53 -11.70 9.71
N GLY A 137 4.66 -11.13 8.89
CA GLY A 137 4.10 -9.80 9.07
C GLY A 137 3.81 -9.11 7.74
N PRO A 138 2.94 -8.07 7.76
CA PRO A 138 2.60 -7.30 6.58
C PRO A 138 3.80 -6.60 5.95
N ILE A 139 3.85 -6.57 4.62
CA ILE A 139 4.91 -5.93 3.83
C ILE A 139 4.37 -4.65 3.22
N SER A 140 5.00 -3.51 3.51
CA SER A 140 4.68 -2.26 2.82
C SER A 140 5.37 -2.22 1.47
N LEU A 141 4.59 -2.26 0.39
CA LEU A 141 5.11 -2.20 -0.97
C LEU A 141 5.41 -0.76 -1.43
N ASN A 142 4.81 0.23 -0.77
CA ASN A 142 4.97 1.63 -1.15
C ASN A 142 6.40 2.16 -0.95
N TYR A 143 7.20 1.53 -0.10
CA TYR A 143 8.59 1.93 0.16
C TYR A 143 9.60 1.35 -0.83
N TYR A 144 9.19 0.34 -1.60
CA TYR A 144 10.07 -0.32 -2.57
C TYR A 144 9.90 0.19 -3.99
N ALA A 145 8.78 0.89 -4.24
CA ALA A 145 8.52 1.50 -5.52
C ALA A 145 7.87 2.87 -5.27
N SER A 146 8.52 3.94 -5.68
CA SER A 146 8.07 5.30 -5.41
C SER A 146 6.91 5.74 -6.29
N GLY A 147 6.05 6.56 -5.73
CA GLY A 147 5.01 7.28 -6.45
C GLY A 147 4.05 6.40 -7.23
N ARG A 148 3.79 6.78 -8.48
CA ARG A 148 2.82 6.09 -9.35
C ARG A 148 3.30 4.72 -9.86
N ALA A 149 4.57 4.42 -9.72
CA ALA A 149 5.16 3.13 -10.08
C ALA A 149 4.98 2.06 -8.99
N ALA A 150 4.47 2.41 -7.82
CA ALA A 150 4.21 1.48 -6.73
C ALA A 150 3.17 0.42 -7.13
N ILE A 151 3.34 -0.77 -6.58
CA ILE A 151 2.32 -1.82 -6.71
C ILE A 151 1.09 -1.36 -5.95
N ARG A 152 -0.04 -1.29 -6.63
CA ARG A 152 -1.31 -0.84 -6.05
C ARG A 152 -1.89 -1.89 -5.13
N THR A 153 -2.28 -1.44 -3.95
CA THR A 153 -2.97 -2.26 -2.94
C THR A 153 -4.24 -1.55 -2.49
N PHE A 154 -5.16 -2.29 -1.90
CA PHE A 154 -6.35 -1.68 -1.28
C PHE A 154 -5.92 -0.63 -0.25
N ALA A 155 -6.45 0.57 -0.35
CA ALA A 155 -6.16 1.67 0.57
C ALA A 155 -4.66 1.98 0.75
N ASN A 156 -3.80 1.64 -0.21
CA ASN A 156 -2.34 1.68 -0.08
C ASN A 156 -1.82 0.91 1.15
N ALA A 157 -2.58 -0.06 1.62
CA ALA A 157 -2.24 -0.85 2.80
C ALA A 157 -1.06 -1.80 2.52
N PRO A 158 -0.32 -2.20 3.55
CA PRO A 158 0.66 -3.29 3.46
C PRO A 158 0.01 -4.59 2.98
N VAL A 159 0.80 -5.44 2.34
CA VAL A 159 0.36 -6.76 1.85
C VAL A 159 0.65 -7.82 2.90
N ALA A 160 -0.35 -8.64 3.20
CA ALA A 160 -0.18 -9.89 3.92
C ALA A 160 -0.49 -11.06 2.98
N ILE A 161 0.26 -12.15 3.05
CA ILE A 161 0.12 -13.27 2.12
C ILE A 161 -0.37 -14.53 2.84
N TYR A 162 -0.02 -14.65 4.12
CA TYR A 162 -0.31 -15.81 4.96
C TYR A 162 -1.06 -15.40 6.24
N PRO A 163 -1.82 -16.32 6.85
CA PRO A 163 -2.48 -16.04 8.12
C PRO A 163 -1.51 -15.65 9.24
N GLU A 164 -0.28 -16.17 9.20
CA GLU A 164 0.78 -15.80 10.15
C GLU A 164 1.16 -14.32 10.04
N ASP A 165 1.05 -13.73 8.85
CA ASP A 165 1.28 -12.30 8.65
C ASP A 165 0.20 -11.46 9.36
N LEU A 166 -1.06 -11.93 9.35
CA LEU A 166 -2.16 -11.27 10.03
C LEU A 166 -1.96 -11.26 11.54
N VAL A 167 -1.57 -12.40 12.09
CA VAL A 167 -1.29 -12.55 13.54
C VAL A 167 -0.10 -11.68 13.93
N ALA A 168 1.03 -11.80 13.24
CA ALA A 168 2.26 -11.05 13.53
C ALA A 168 2.06 -9.53 13.38
N GLY A 169 1.22 -9.11 12.43
CA GLY A 169 0.89 -7.71 12.20
C GLY A 169 -0.19 -7.16 13.13
N LYS A 170 -0.77 -7.97 14.02
CA LYS A 170 -1.93 -7.60 14.83
C LYS A 170 -2.98 -6.91 13.95
N VAL A 171 -3.33 -7.57 12.83
CA VAL A 171 -4.20 -6.99 11.80
C VAL A 171 -5.62 -6.91 12.30
N ASP A 172 -6.23 -5.72 12.19
CA ASP A 172 -7.63 -5.51 12.54
C ASP A 172 -8.55 -5.85 11.36
N VAL A 173 -8.14 -5.47 10.14
CA VAL A 173 -8.94 -5.66 8.92
C VAL A 173 -8.07 -6.20 7.79
N ALA A 174 -8.46 -7.34 7.23
CA ALA A 174 -7.86 -7.90 6.03
C ALA A 174 -8.81 -7.71 4.83
N ILE A 175 -8.42 -6.85 3.89
CA ILE A 175 -9.19 -6.63 2.66
C ILE A 175 -8.79 -7.71 1.67
N VAL A 176 -9.76 -8.45 1.16
CA VAL A 176 -9.55 -9.55 0.23
C VAL A 176 -10.46 -9.39 -1.00
N GLY A 177 -9.91 -9.54 -2.19
CA GLY A 177 -10.67 -9.53 -3.42
C GLY A 177 -11.29 -10.89 -3.72
N ALA A 178 -12.52 -10.90 -4.20
CA ALA A 178 -13.23 -12.09 -4.66
C ALA A 178 -13.78 -11.85 -6.09
N PRO A 179 -12.94 -11.96 -7.13
CA PRO A 179 -13.26 -11.54 -8.49
C PRO A 179 -14.14 -12.56 -9.24
N LEU A 180 -15.34 -12.85 -8.72
CA LEU A 180 -16.33 -13.74 -9.31
C LEU A 180 -17.52 -12.96 -9.88
N ASP A 181 -18.00 -13.31 -11.07
CA ASP A 181 -19.16 -12.71 -11.70
C ASP A 181 -20.06 -13.74 -12.42
N MET A 182 -20.37 -14.82 -11.72
CA MET A 182 -21.15 -15.92 -12.28
C MET A 182 -22.66 -15.83 -11.97
N GLY A 183 -23.05 -15.07 -10.96
CA GLY A 183 -24.44 -14.97 -10.47
C GLY A 183 -25.21 -13.76 -11.01
N SER A 184 -24.59 -12.88 -11.81
CA SER A 184 -25.20 -11.66 -12.34
C SER A 184 -25.41 -11.73 -13.85
N TYR A 185 -26.48 -11.08 -14.32
CA TYR A 185 -26.75 -10.94 -15.77
C TYR A 185 -25.66 -10.07 -16.46
N TYR A 186 -25.22 -9.01 -15.78
CA TYR A 186 -24.16 -8.15 -16.28
C TYR A 186 -22.79 -8.72 -15.90
N ARG A 187 -21.88 -8.76 -16.87
CA ARG A 187 -20.50 -9.21 -16.65
C ARG A 187 -19.60 -8.00 -16.37
N GLY A 188 -18.54 -8.25 -15.63
CA GLY A 188 -17.53 -7.24 -15.34
C GLY A 188 -17.33 -6.98 -13.85
N GLN A 189 -18.19 -7.45 -12.98
CA GLN A 189 -18.07 -7.28 -11.53
C GLN A 189 -16.77 -7.90 -10.99
N ARG A 190 -16.23 -8.93 -11.66
CA ARG A 190 -14.92 -9.51 -11.34
C ARG A 190 -13.76 -8.50 -11.36
N PHE A 191 -13.93 -7.37 -12.04
CA PHE A 191 -12.92 -6.31 -12.08
C PHE A 191 -12.98 -5.35 -10.89
N GLY A 192 -13.97 -5.49 -10.01
CA GLY A 192 -14.16 -4.65 -8.83
C GLY A 192 -12.93 -4.56 -7.95
N PRO A 193 -12.32 -5.68 -7.52
CA PRO A 193 -11.10 -5.64 -6.70
C PRO A 193 -9.94 -4.89 -7.36
N MET A 194 -9.72 -5.12 -8.65
CA MET A 194 -8.69 -4.42 -9.42
C MET A 194 -8.98 -2.91 -9.53
N ALA A 195 -10.22 -2.54 -9.82
CA ALA A 195 -10.63 -1.14 -9.94
C ALA A 195 -10.42 -0.41 -8.61
N MET A 196 -10.82 -1.00 -7.49
CA MET A 196 -10.64 -0.39 -6.17
C MET A 196 -9.16 -0.24 -5.77
N ARG A 197 -8.28 -1.18 -6.14
CA ARG A 197 -6.84 -1.02 -5.91
C ARG A 197 -6.25 0.13 -6.74
N ASN A 198 -6.80 0.38 -7.92
CA ASN A 198 -6.32 1.44 -8.79
C ASN A 198 -6.80 2.83 -8.38
N GLU A 199 -7.85 2.92 -7.57
CA GLU A 199 -8.34 4.19 -7.07
C GLU A 199 -7.42 4.81 -6.04
N TYR A 200 -7.00 6.05 -6.31
CA TYR A 200 -6.01 6.77 -5.51
C TYR A 200 -6.60 7.37 -4.24
N GLY A 201 -7.69 7.15 -3.80
CA GLY A 201 -8.28 7.83 -2.64
C GLY A 201 -8.92 6.90 -1.63
N ALA A 202 -8.86 5.59 -1.88
CA ALA A 202 -9.58 4.62 -1.05
C ALA A 202 -9.05 4.46 0.40
N GLY A 203 -8.06 5.24 0.82
CA GLY A 203 -7.49 5.20 2.17
C GLY A 203 -7.40 6.57 2.86
N GLY A 204 -8.20 7.53 2.42
CA GLY A 204 -8.17 8.90 2.94
C GLY A 204 -8.93 9.12 4.25
N ILE A 205 -9.02 10.41 4.63
CA ILE A 205 -9.81 10.86 5.77
C ILE A 205 -11.29 10.85 5.38
N ASP A 206 -12.13 10.24 6.21
CA ASP A 206 -13.58 10.42 6.12
C ASP A 206 -13.94 11.85 6.53
N MET A 207 -14.55 12.58 5.62
CA MET A 207 -14.85 14.01 5.81
C MET A 207 -15.95 14.28 6.85
N ASN A 208 -16.75 13.28 7.20
CA ASN A 208 -17.81 13.45 8.20
C ASN A 208 -17.26 13.21 9.60
N THR A 209 -16.43 12.21 9.77
CA THR A 209 -15.86 11.84 11.07
C THR A 209 -14.49 12.43 11.32
N MET A 210 -13.83 12.96 10.28
CA MET A 210 -12.44 13.44 10.29
C MET A 210 -11.44 12.38 10.76
N VAL A 211 -11.79 11.11 10.60
CA VAL A 211 -10.94 9.97 10.96
C VAL A 211 -10.34 9.35 9.70
N ASN A 212 -9.07 9.00 9.76
CA ASN A 212 -8.42 8.19 8.74
C ASN A 212 -8.30 6.74 9.23
N PRO A 213 -9.15 5.82 8.78
CA PRO A 213 -9.14 4.44 9.24
C PRO A 213 -7.78 3.75 9.06
N SER A 214 -7.06 4.08 7.98
CA SER A 214 -5.75 3.49 7.71
C SER A 214 -4.66 3.88 8.74
N LYS A 215 -4.88 4.94 9.52
CA LYS A 215 -3.98 5.34 10.59
C LYS A 215 -4.36 4.74 11.94
N GLU A 216 -5.64 4.48 12.14
CA GLU A 216 -6.17 3.96 13.40
C GLU A 216 -6.16 2.43 13.45
N LEU A 217 -6.46 1.78 12.32
CA LEU A 217 -6.56 0.34 12.20
C LEU A 217 -5.35 -0.24 11.45
N ASN A 218 -4.94 -1.44 11.83
CA ASN A 218 -3.97 -2.23 11.08
C ASN A 218 -4.68 -2.92 9.92
N ILE A 219 -4.74 -2.23 8.78
CA ILE A 219 -5.41 -2.72 7.57
C ILE A 219 -4.35 -3.34 6.65
N VAL A 220 -4.67 -4.46 6.01
CA VAL A 220 -3.82 -5.10 5.00
C VAL A 220 -4.62 -5.44 3.74
N ASP A 221 -3.92 -5.51 2.60
CA ASP A 221 -4.39 -6.19 1.39
C ASP A 221 -3.97 -7.66 1.47
N TYR A 222 -4.96 -8.56 1.52
CA TYR A 222 -4.71 -10.00 1.61
C TYR A 222 -4.74 -10.70 0.25
N GLY A 223 -4.69 -9.91 -0.83
CA GLY A 223 -4.71 -10.42 -2.20
C GLY A 223 -6.11 -10.77 -2.70
N ASP A 224 -6.17 -11.58 -3.74
CA ASP A 224 -7.41 -12.08 -4.31
C ASP A 224 -7.56 -13.57 -4.06
N ILE A 225 -8.81 -13.99 -3.89
CA ILE A 225 -9.17 -15.40 -3.77
C ILE A 225 -9.01 -16.05 -5.14
N ALA A 226 -8.41 -17.23 -5.17
CA ALA A 226 -8.28 -18.01 -6.39
C ALA A 226 -9.65 -18.42 -6.92
N ILE A 227 -9.98 -17.97 -8.13
CA ILE A 227 -11.21 -18.29 -8.84
C ILE A 227 -10.97 -19.48 -9.77
N ASP A 228 -11.76 -20.52 -9.65
CA ASP A 228 -11.77 -21.63 -10.60
C ASP A 228 -12.73 -21.29 -11.74
N ASN A 229 -12.16 -20.97 -12.90
CA ASN A 229 -12.96 -20.61 -14.07
C ASN A 229 -13.78 -21.78 -14.66
N MET A 230 -13.52 -23.01 -14.21
CA MET A 230 -14.17 -24.22 -14.67
C MET A 230 -15.23 -24.75 -13.69
N SER A 231 -15.24 -24.23 -12.46
CA SER A 231 -16.16 -24.70 -11.42
C SER A 231 -16.53 -23.59 -10.44
N THR A 232 -17.80 -23.22 -10.45
CA THR A 232 -18.37 -22.28 -9.47
C THR A 232 -18.34 -22.89 -8.07
N GLU A 233 -18.58 -24.19 -7.93
CA GLU A 233 -18.57 -24.90 -6.66
C GLU A 233 -17.21 -24.85 -6.00
N ARG A 234 -16.14 -25.04 -6.77
CA ARG A 234 -14.77 -24.91 -6.26
C ARG A 234 -14.46 -23.48 -5.85
N THR A 235 -14.90 -22.50 -6.62
CA THR A 235 -14.76 -21.09 -6.26
C THR A 235 -15.48 -20.77 -4.95
N VAL A 236 -16.71 -21.23 -4.78
CA VAL A 236 -17.47 -21.10 -3.53
C VAL A 236 -16.69 -21.70 -2.35
N HIS A 237 -16.08 -22.85 -2.54
CA HIS A 237 -15.24 -23.48 -1.52
C HIS A 237 -14.00 -22.63 -1.19
N HIS A 238 -13.28 -22.13 -2.20
CA HIS A 238 -12.11 -21.25 -1.99
C HIS A 238 -12.48 -19.96 -1.23
N VAL A 239 -13.61 -19.34 -1.57
CA VAL A 239 -14.07 -18.12 -0.89
C VAL A 239 -14.35 -18.43 0.58
N ARG A 240 -15.12 -19.47 0.85
CA ARG A 240 -15.43 -19.89 2.22
C ARG A 240 -14.17 -20.16 3.05
N GLU A 241 -13.22 -20.93 2.49
CA GLU A 241 -11.97 -21.26 3.19
C GLU A 241 -11.15 -20.01 3.49
N ARG A 242 -11.05 -19.10 2.52
CA ARG A 242 -10.28 -17.86 2.70
C ARG A 242 -10.89 -16.93 3.75
N VAL A 243 -12.20 -16.79 3.75
CA VAL A 243 -12.92 -16.01 4.77
C VAL A 243 -12.71 -16.61 6.16
N ALA A 244 -12.89 -17.93 6.28
CA ALA A 244 -12.66 -18.66 7.53
C ALA A 244 -11.20 -18.55 8.01
N GLU A 245 -10.22 -18.60 7.10
CA GLU A 245 -8.80 -18.46 7.40
C GLU A 245 -8.51 -17.10 8.03
N ILE A 246 -9.00 -16.03 7.42
CA ILE A 246 -8.84 -14.66 7.95
C ILE A 246 -9.51 -14.54 9.32
N ALA A 247 -10.76 -14.95 9.42
CA ALA A 247 -11.55 -14.84 10.66
C ALA A 247 -10.90 -15.59 11.84
N ARG A 248 -10.28 -16.75 11.61
CA ARG A 248 -9.57 -17.51 12.66
C ARG A 248 -8.36 -16.77 13.24
N THR A 249 -7.78 -15.81 12.52
CA THR A 249 -6.68 -14.99 13.04
C THR A 249 -7.15 -13.88 13.98
N GLY A 250 -8.45 -13.63 14.05
CA GLY A 250 -9.06 -12.51 14.78
C GLY A 250 -9.19 -11.24 13.93
N ALA A 251 -8.66 -11.21 12.71
CA ALA A 251 -8.87 -10.11 11.78
C ALA A 251 -10.27 -10.13 11.17
N LEU A 252 -10.84 -8.95 10.93
CA LEU A 252 -12.10 -8.82 10.21
C LEU A 252 -11.87 -9.02 8.70
N PRO A 253 -12.46 -10.03 8.05
CA PRO A 253 -12.43 -10.16 6.61
C PRO A 253 -13.32 -9.07 5.96
N PHE A 254 -12.73 -8.20 5.14
CA PHE A 254 -13.43 -7.22 4.33
C PHE A 254 -13.38 -7.66 2.87
N ILE A 255 -14.49 -8.24 2.39
CA ILE A 255 -14.53 -8.85 1.07
C ILE A 255 -14.93 -7.81 0.02
N VAL A 256 -14.06 -7.62 -0.98
CA VAL A 256 -14.35 -6.81 -2.17
C VAL A 256 -14.71 -7.76 -3.30
N GLY A 257 -15.97 -7.91 -3.56
CA GLY A 257 -16.43 -8.83 -4.59
C GLY A 257 -16.54 -8.17 -5.96
N GLY A 258 -16.88 -8.90 -6.75
CA GLY A 258 -17.66 -9.62 -7.66
C GLY A 258 -19.15 -9.38 -7.48
N ASP A 259 -19.90 -10.37 -7.73
CA ASP A 259 -21.36 -10.30 -7.71
C ASP A 259 -21.99 -11.04 -6.51
N HIS A 260 -23.31 -11.10 -6.48
CA HIS A 260 -24.08 -11.74 -5.40
C HIS A 260 -23.86 -13.25 -5.21
N SER A 261 -23.21 -13.92 -6.15
CA SER A 261 -22.84 -15.33 -5.98
C SER A 261 -21.88 -15.57 -4.80
N LEU A 262 -21.25 -14.48 -4.31
CA LEU A 262 -20.35 -14.51 -3.17
C LEU A 262 -21.03 -14.47 -1.80
N GLU A 263 -22.33 -14.16 -1.74
CA GLU A 263 -23.04 -13.98 -0.47
C GLU A 263 -23.00 -15.24 0.40
N TYR A 264 -23.41 -16.37 -0.17
CA TYR A 264 -23.41 -17.64 0.55
C TYR A 264 -22.02 -18.05 1.07
N PRO A 265 -20.95 -18.11 0.24
CA PRO A 265 -19.65 -18.52 0.73
C PRO A 265 -19.03 -17.54 1.74
N ASN A 266 -19.32 -16.25 1.66
CA ASN A 266 -18.85 -15.25 2.63
C ASN A 266 -19.47 -15.48 4.01
N ILE A 267 -20.78 -15.79 4.07
CA ILE A 267 -21.47 -16.04 5.33
C ILE A 267 -21.08 -17.40 5.90
N ALA A 268 -20.85 -18.39 5.04
CA ALA A 268 -20.48 -19.75 5.45
C ALA A 268 -19.03 -19.89 5.95
N GLY A 269 -18.17 -18.97 5.59
CA GLY A 269 -16.77 -18.90 6.06
C GLY A 269 -16.67 -18.23 7.41
#